data_18d063eec1373aa39e8ef554182cf11e
#
_entry.id   18d063eec1373aa39e8ef554182cf11e
#
_cell.length_a   1.000
_cell.length_b   1.000
_cell.length_c   1.000
_cell.angle_alpha   90.00
_cell.angle_beta   90.00
_cell.angle_gamma   90.00
#
_symmetry.space_group_name_H-M   'P 1'
#
loop_
_entity.id
_entity.type
_entity.pdbx_description
1 polymer ?
#
loop_
_entity_poly.entity_id
_entity_poly.type
_entity_poly.pdbx_seq_one_letter_code
_entity_poly.pdbx_strand_id
1 'polypeptide(L)'
;EAVKETPSTALLNGNWGFGQVVAKKAMELAIEKAKERSVSVVCAYNLYHIGRLADYTMLAAESDMIGIAMVNSTPTVAPYGGRETLLSTAPISYAFPKGREHMLVLDIATSMCAEGKIRVSLHKGERIPEGYIIDKYGNPSTNPADLYDGGALLPLGGDLAGHKGFGLGLVVEVMTGILANAKCAYEAGKEGNGVFFEVINIKDFMPIEEFKDRIDALIRRIKSSKLR
;
A
#
# COMPACT_ATOMS: atom_id res chain seq x y z
N GLU A 1 8.88 18.90 -5.45
CA GLU A 1 10.11 19.57 -5.02
C GLU A 1 10.76 18.75 -3.89
N ALA A 2 12.07 18.52 -3.93
CA ALA A 2 12.81 17.86 -2.86
C ALA A 2 12.99 18.84 -1.69
N VAL A 3 12.54 18.41 -0.49
CA VAL A 3 12.66 19.20 0.75
C VAL A 3 13.91 18.79 1.52
N LYS A 4 14.20 17.49 1.52
CA LYS A 4 15.42 16.90 2.06
C LYS A 4 15.91 15.83 1.10
N GLU A 5 17.22 15.75 0.93
CA GLU A 5 17.83 14.77 0.06
C GLU A 5 19.20 14.34 0.57
N THR A 6 19.46 13.05 0.50
CA THR A 6 20.76 12.41 0.77
C THR A 6 21.12 11.51 -0.40
N PRO A 7 22.29 10.90 -0.43
CA PRO A 7 22.64 9.98 -1.51
C PRO A 7 21.66 8.80 -1.68
N SER A 8 20.98 8.33 -0.61
CA SER A 8 20.08 7.17 -0.64
C SER A 8 18.64 7.50 -0.24
N THR A 9 18.34 8.72 0.21
CA THR A 9 16.97 9.07 0.64
C THR A 9 16.51 10.39 0.03
N ALA A 10 15.19 10.61 -0.05
CA ALA A 10 14.61 11.91 -0.35
C ALA A 10 13.23 12.06 0.33
N LEU A 11 12.91 13.29 0.71
CA LEU A 11 11.57 13.72 1.12
C LEU A 11 11.06 14.77 0.13
N LEU A 12 9.95 14.48 -0.53
CA LEU A 12 9.37 15.32 -1.57
C LEU A 12 8.09 15.99 -1.09
N ASN A 13 7.95 17.29 -1.35
CA ASN A 13 6.68 17.98 -1.26
C ASN A 13 6.00 17.94 -2.63
N GLY A 14 4.83 17.31 -2.73
CA GLY A 14 4.04 17.21 -3.95
C GLY A 14 3.29 18.48 -4.33
N ASN A 15 3.28 19.51 -3.45
CA ASN A 15 2.60 20.80 -3.66
C ASN A 15 1.13 20.63 -4.08
N TRP A 16 0.46 19.60 -3.59
CA TRP A 16 -0.92 19.25 -3.93
C TRP A 16 -1.14 19.01 -5.43
N GLY A 17 -0.14 18.51 -6.11
CA GLY A 17 -0.23 18.10 -7.51
C GLY A 17 -0.94 16.75 -7.68
N PHE A 18 -1.13 16.33 -8.94
CA PHE A 18 -1.67 15.01 -9.29
C PHE A 18 -0.82 13.91 -8.65
N GLY A 19 -1.45 13.09 -7.80
CA GLY A 19 -0.77 12.08 -7.00
C GLY A 19 0.03 11.10 -7.87
N GLN A 20 -0.55 10.64 -8.97
CA GLN A 20 0.09 9.69 -9.89
C GLN A 20 1.39 10.26 -10.49
N VAL A 21 1.42 11.55 -10.84
CA VAL A 21 2.62 12.21 -11.39
C VAL A 21 3.71 12.32 -10.34
N VAL A 22 3.34 12.74 -9.11
CA VAL A 22 4.30 12.87 -8.00
C VAL A 22 4.84 11.51 -7.59
N ALA A 23 3.98 10.50 -7.44
CA ALA A 23 4.35 9.16 -7.03
C ALA A 23 5.26 8.49 -8.07
N LYS A 24 4.97 8.63 -9.38
CA LYS A 24 5.85 8.13 -10.43
C LYS A 24 7.26 8.73 -10.35
N LYS A 25 7.36 10.05 -10.24
CA LYS A 25 8.64 10.74 -10.08
C LYS A 25 9.38 10.33 -8.80
N ALA A 26 8.66 10.12 -7.71
CA ALA A 26 9.25 9.65 -6.46
C ALA A 26 9.84 8.24 -6.60
N MET A 27 9.13 7.31 -7.26
CA MET A 27 9.65 5.97 -7.52
C MET A 27 10.83 5.99 -8.50
N GLU A 28 10.78 6.78 -9.58
CA GLU A 28 11.89 6.96 -10.52
C GLU A 28 13.14 7.46 -9.77
N LEU A 29 13.00 8.46 -8.90
CA LEU A 29 14.11 8.94 -8.07
C LEU A 29 14.64 7.85 -7.12
N ALA A 30 13.75 7.04 -6.52
CA ALA A 30 14.16 5.91 -5.67
C ALA A 30 14.99 4.88 -6.47
N ILE A 31 14.57 4.56 -7.69
CA ILE A 31 15.31 3.65 -8.60
C ILE A 31 16.70 4.21 -8.91
N GLU A 32 16.80 5.49 -9.28
CA GLU A 32 18.09 6.14 -9.57
C GLU A 32 19.04 6.07 -8.37
N LYS A 33 18.55 6.42 -7.18
CA LYS A 33 19.36 6.36 -5.95
C LYS A 33 19.79 4.93 -5.60
N ALA A 34 18.91 3.94 -5.77
CA ALA A 34 19.23 2.54 -5.50
C ALA A 34 20.27 1.97 -6.49
N LYS A 35 20.34 2.46 -7.72
CA LYS A 35 21.39 2.10 -8.68
C LYS A 35 22.79 2.41 -8.16
N GLU A 36 22.91 3.51 -7.40
CA GLU A 36 24.20 3.99 -6.89
C GLU A 36 24.48 3.53 -5.45
N ARG A 37 23.44 3.26 -4.65
CA ARG A 37 23.55 3.08 -3.19
C ARG A 37 22.93 1.78 -2.68
N SER A 38 22.64 0.84 -3.55
CA SER A 38 22.08 -0.48 -3.25
C SER A 38 20.66 -0.45 -2.71
N VAL A 39 20.33 0.46 -1.82
CA VAL A 39 19.00 0.65 -1.23
C VAL A 39 18.69 2.13 -1.17
N SER A 40 17.45 2.46 -1.46
CA SER A 40 16.96 3.84 -1.35
C SER A 40 15.58 3.91 -0.72
N VAL A 41 15.30 5.04 -0.08
CA VAL A 41 13.97 5.39 0.45
C VAL A 41 13.59 6.77 -0.04
N VAL A 42 12.43 6.89 -0.68
CA VAL A 42 11.85 8.17 -1.08
C VAL A 42 10.45 8.30 -0.54
N CYS A 43 10.22 9.33 0.27
CA CYS A 43 8.92 9.69 0.81
C CYS A 43 8.34 10.90 0.10
N ALA A 44 7.00 10.99 0.03
CA ALA A 44 6.34 12.18 -0.49
C ALA A 44 5.08 12.50 0.31
N TYR A 45 4.75 13.79 0.43
CA TYR A 45 3.57 14.31 1.11
C TYR A 45 2.95 15.48 0.33
N ASN A 46 1.78 15.96 0.73
CA ASN A 46 1.02 16.98 0.02
C ASN A 46 0.77 16.61 -1.45
N LEU A 47 0.15 15.46 -1.68
CA LEU A 47 -0.25 14.99 -3.00
C LEU A 47 -1.63 14.34 -2.92
N TYR A 48 -2.38 14.43 -4.03
CA TYR A 48 -3.67 13.76 -4.14
C TYR A 48 -3.52 12.26 -4.39
N HIS A 49 -4.64 11.57 -4.52
CA HIS A 49 -4.72 10.12 -4.70
C HIS A 49 -3.76 9.59 -5.77
N ILE A 50 -2.99 8.54 -5.40
CA ILE A 50 -1.94 7.99 -6.27
C ILE A 50 -2.39 6.77 -7.10
N GLY A 51 -3.61 6.26 -6.89
CA GLY A 51 -4.10 5.09 -7.60
C GLY A 51 -3.54 3.76 -7.06
N ARG A 52 -3.28 2.83 -7.96
CA ARG A 52 -2.79 1.47 -7.65
C ARG A 52 -1.29 1.49 -7.37
N LEU A 53 -0.87 0.89 -6.24
CA LEU A 53 0.55 0.90 -5.84
C LEU A 53 1.43 0.05 -6.75
N ALA A 54 0.89 -1.03 -7.31
CA ALA A 54 1.63 -1.90 -8.21
C ALA A 54 2.19 -1.16 -9.44
N ASP A 55 1.53 -0.09 -9.90
CA ASP A 55 2.02 0.71 -11.04
C ASP A 55 3.39 1.33 -10.78
N TYR A 56 3.74 1.58 -9.52
CA TYR A 56 5.03 2.11 -9.12
C TYR A 56 6.04 1.01 -8.78
N THR A 57 5.62 0.00 -8.00
CA THR A 57 6.56 -1.08 -7.61
C THR A 57 7.03 -1.89 -8.81
N MET A 58 6.20 -2.04 -9.84
CA MET A 58 6.57 -2.69 -11.10
C MET A 58 7.66 -1.92 -11.86
N LEU A 59 7.72 -0.58 -11.79
CA LEU A 59 8.81 0.20 -12.40
C LEU A 59 10.18 -0.21 -11.84
N ALA A 60 10.26 -0.43 -10.53
CA ALA A 60 11.48 -0.93 -9.90
C ALA A 60 11.80 -2.37 -10.36
N ALA A 61 10.79 -3.24 -10.42
CA ALA A 61 10.94 -4.61 -10.88
C ALA A 61 11.37 -4.70 -12.36
N GLU A 62 10.88 -3.81 -13.22
CA GLU A 62 11.31 -3.67 -14.62
C GLU A 62 12.76 -3.17 -14.74
N SER A 63 13.28 -2.55 -13.68
CA SER A 63 14.69 -2.11 -13.57
C SER A 63 15.58 -3.12 -12.84
N ASP A 64 15.15 -4.40 -12.73
CA ASP A 64 15.85 -5.48 -12.03
C ASP A 64 16.09 -5.21 -10.52
N MET A 65 15.16 -4.51 -9.88
CA MET A 65 15.18 -4.17 -8.47
C MET A 65 13.89 -4.62 -7.78
N ILE A 66 13.92 -4.76 -6.46
CA ILE A 66 12.70 -4.97 -5.67
C ILE A 66 12.08 -3.61 -5.39
N GLY A 67 10.80 -3.43 -5.74
CA GLY A 67 10.05 -2.24 -5.40
C GLY A 67 9.09 -2.50 -4.24
N ILE A 68 9.06 -1.58 -3.27
CA ILE A 68 8.16 -1.60 -2.12
C ILE A 68 7.44 -0.25 -2.06
N ALA A 69 6.13 -0.29 -1.82
CA ALA A 69 5.33 0.92 -1.70
C ALA A 69 4.31 0.82 -0.56
N MET A 70 4.12 1.93 0.13
CA MET A 70 3.08 2.12 1.13
C MET A 70 2.41 3.47 0.94
N VAL A 71 1.11 3.56 1.23
CA VAL A 71 0.38 4.83 1.18
C VAL A 71 -0.71 4.85 2.25
N ASN A 72 -0.90 5.99 2.90
CA ASN A 72 -2.08 6.25 3.71
C ASN A 72 -3.06 7.19 3.00
N SER A 73 -4.24 7.32 3.57
CA SER A 73 -5.30 8.22 3.06
C SER A 73 -6.26 8.61 4.19
N THR A 74 -7.47 9.00 3.85
CA THR A 74 -8.54 9.35 4.80
C THR A 74 -8.94 8.18 5.70
N PRO A 75 -9.40 8.45 6.94
CA PRO A 75 -9.77 7.42 7.90
C PRO A 75 -11.06 6.71 7.47
N THR A 76 -11.00 5.41 7.31
CA THR A 76 -12.12 4.55 6.94
C THR A 76 -12.12 3.20 7.66
N VAL A 77 -11.03 2.90 8.38
CA VAL A 77 -10.82 1.60 9.03
C VAL A 77 -10.78 1.78 10.54
N ALA A 78 -11.50 0.93 11.26
CA ALA A 78 -11.43 0.89 12.73
C ALA A 78 -10.18 0.12 13.20
N PRO A 79 -9.56 0.48 14.33
CA PRO A 79 -8.61 -0.38 15.02
C PRO A 79 -9.24 -1.73 15.37
N TYR A 80 -8.42 -2.77 15.50
CA TYR A 80 -8.91 -4.07 15.95
C TYR A 80 -9.54 -3.97 17.35
N GLY A 81 -10.80 -4.38 17.45
CA GLY A 81 -11.63 -4.23 18.67
C GLY A 81 -12.22 -2.84 18.89
N GLY A 82 -11.93 -1.87 18.03
CA GLY A 82 -12.53 -0.55 18.01
C GLY A 82 -13.67 -0.41 17.01
N ARG A 83 -14.35 0.75 17.00
CA ARG A 83 -15.41 1.07 16.03
C ARG A 83 -15.28 2.43 15.36
N GLU A 84 -14.37 3.26 15.82
CA GLU A 84 -14.13 4.58 15.23
C GLU A 84 -13.12 4.48 14.07
N THR A 85 -13.33 5.21 13.00
CA THR A 85 -12.41 5.25 11.86
C THR A 85 -11.17 6.08 12.21
N LEU A 86 -10.07 5.42 12.52
CA LEU A 86 -8.79 6.07 12.88
C LEU A 86 -7.66 5.75 11.91
N LEU A 87 -7.81 4.69 11.11
CA LEU A 87 -6.83 4.26 10.12
C LEU A 87 -7.41 4.36 8.71
N SER A 88 -6.55 4.44 7.72
CA SER A 88 -6.93 4.31 6.32
C SER A 88 -6.93 2.85 5.87
N THR A 89 -7.33 2.57 4.62
CA THR A 89 -7.16 1.24 4.02
C THR A 89 -5.70 0.84 3.86
N ALA A 90 -4.78 1.79 3.99
CA ALA A 90 -3.34 1.64 4.18
C ALA A 90 -2.71 0.52 3.32
N PRO A 91 -2.78 0.59 1.97
CA PRO A 91 -2.27 -0.47 1.13
C PRO A 91 -0.74 -0.55 1.14
N ILE A 92 -0.27 -1.79 0.92
CA ILE A 92 1.14 -2.13 0.73
C ILE A 92 1.31 -2.84 -0.61
N SER A 93 2.43 -2.59 -1.30
CA SER A 93 2.76 -3.29 -2.53
C SER A 93 4.23 -3.67 -2.58
N TYR A 94 4.48 -4.85 -3.15
CA TYR A 94 5.79 -5.38 -3.46
C TYR A 94 5.80 -5.89 -4.90
N ALA A 95 6.86 -5.60 -5.64
CA ALA A 95 7.08 -6.21 -6.95
C ALA A 95 8.51 -6.72 -7.08
N PHE A 96 8.67 -7.85 -7.75
CA PHE A 96 9.93 -8.55 -7.94
C PHE A 96 10.19 -8.75 -9.43
N PRO A 97 11.45 -8.63 -9.91
CA PRO A 97 11.79 -8.89 -11.30
C PRO A 97 11.33 -10.26 -11.76
N LYS A 98 10.80 -10.31 -12.99
CA LYS A 98 10.40 -11.57 -13.62
C LYS A 98 11.56 -12.25 -14.32
N GLY A 99 11.60 -13.57 -14.28
CA GLY A 99 12.36 -14.41 -15.18
C GLY A 99 11.51 -14.80 -16.41
N ARG A 100 11.23 -16.08 -16.55
CA ARG A 100 10.34 -16.64 -17.60
C ARG A 100 8.88 -16.68 -17.19
N GLU A 101 8.63 -16.74 -15.87
CA GLU A 101 7.29 -16.69 -15.31
C GLU A 101 6.76 -15.23 -15.27
N HIS A 102 5.50 -15.05 -14.87
CA HIS A 102 4.94 -13.74 -14.66
C HIS A 102 5.63 -13.01 -13.49
N MET A 103 5.65 -11.69 -13.55
CA MET A 103 6.14 -10.86 -12.46
C MET A 103 5.35 -11.18 -11.18
N LEU A 104 6.07 -11.42 -10.09
CA LEU A 104 5.46 -11.59 -8.77
C LEU A 104 5.16 -10.22 -8.19
N VAL A 105 3.88 -9.93 -7.99
CA VAL A 105 3.40 -8.66 -7.45
C VAL A 105 2.42 -8.93 -6.32
N LEU A 106 2.62 -8.28 -5.18
CA LEU A 106 1.64 -8.13 -4.12
C LEU A 106 1.14 -6.69 -4.14
N ASP A 107 -0.18 -6.48 -4.13
CA ASP A 107 -0.78 -5.15 -3.96
C ASP A 107 -2.11 -5.33 -3.22
N ILE A 108 -2.12 -5.05 -1.93
CA ILE A 108 -3.25 -5.32 -1.04
C ILE A 108 -3.50 -4.15 -0.08
N ALA A 109 -4.77 -3.93 0.25
CA ALA A 109 -5.13 -3.12 1.41
C ALA A 109 -4.81 -3.87 2.71
N THR A 110 -4.52 -3.15 3.79
CA THR A 110 -4.43 -3.71 5.15
C THR A 110 -5.78 -3.77 5.86
N SER A 111 -6.86 -3.48 5.14
CA SER A 111 -8.27 -3.68 5.50
C SER A 111 -8.86 -4.89 4.78
N MET A 112 -10.05 -5.32 5.19
CA MET A 112 -10.76 -6.45 4.57
C MET A 112 -11.03 -6.24 3.07
N CYS A 113 -11.24 -4.99 2.67
CA CYS A 113 -11.32 -4.62 1.25
C CYS A 113 -10.95 -3.13 1.05
N ALA A 114 -10.74 -2.73 -0.19
CA ALA A 114 -10.62 -1.32 -0.56
C ALA A 114 -11.99 -0.62 -0.42
N GLU A 115 -12.00 0.62 0.08
CA GLU A 115 -13.21 1.44 0.24
C GLU A 115 -13.99 1.58 -1.07
N GLY A 116 -13.30 1.73 -2.20
CA GLY A 116 -13.94 1.82 -3.51
C GLY A 116 -14.82 0.63 -3.88
N LYS A 117 -14.55 -0.58 -3.36
CA LYS A 117 -15.44 -1.75 -3.57
C LYS A 117 -16.77 -1.58 -2.87
N ILE A 118 -16.76 -1.03 -1.65
CA ILE A 118 -17.98 -0.72 -0.90
C ILE A 118 -18.81 0.34 -1.63
N ARG A 119 -18.13 1.38 -2.14
CA ARG A 119 -18.77 2.45 -2.93
C ARG A 119 -19.43 1.93 -4.20
N VAL A 120 -18.77 1.02 -4.91
CA VAL A 120 -19.35 0.38 -6.11
C VAL A 120 -20.60 -0.43 -5.76
N SER A 121 -20.57 -1.22 -4.68
CA SER A 121 -21.75 -1.98 -4.24
C SER A 121 -22.90 -1.05 -3.81
N LEU A 122 -22.59 0.05 -3.13
CA LEU A 122 -23.58 1.08 -2.77
C LEU A 122 -24.28 1.65 -4.00
N HIS A 123 -23.50 2.05 -5.02
CA HIS A 123 -24.07 2.60 -6.27
C HIS A 123 -24.89 1.59 -7.07
N LYS A 124 -24.58 0.31 -6.95
CA LYS A 124 -25.35 -0.76 -7.60
C LYS A 124 -26.57 -1.23 -6.79
N GLY A 125 -26.71 -0.80 -5.53
CA GLY A 125 -27.73 -1.29 -4.62
C GLY A 125 -27.49 -2.76 -4.19
N GLU A 126 -26.24 -3.22 -4.27
CA GLU A 126 -25.87 -4.60 -3.93
C GLU A 126 -25.39 -4.67 -2.45
N ARG A 127 -25.64 -5.83 -1.83
CA ARG A 127 -25.04 -6.12 -0.51
C ARG A 127 -23.59 -6.53 -0.65
N ILE A 128 -22.81 -6.28 0.41
CA ILE A 128 -21.43 -6.71 0.51
C ILE A 128 -21.31 -7.97 1.39
N PRO A 129 -20.22 -8.74 1.27
CA PRO A 129 -19.96 -9.87 2.16
C PRO A 129 -19.92 -9.45 3.64
N GLU A 130 -20.39 -10.34 4.49
CA GLU A 130 -20.25 -10.20 5.94
C GLU A 130 -18.77 -10.17 6.35
N GLY A 131 -18.46 -9.42 7.42
CA GLY A 131 -17.10 -9.28 7.93
C GLY A 131 -16.24 -8.24 7.19
N TYR A 132 -16.81 -7.45 6.27
CA TYR A 132 -16.09 -6.34 5.63
C TYR A 132 -16.19 -5.05 6.44
N ILE A 133 -17.38 -4.76 6.96
CA ILE A 133 -17.68 -3.54 7.70
C ILE A 133 -18.47 -3.82 8.99
N ILE A 134 -18.43 -2.85 9.87
CA ILE A 134 -19.33 -2.69 11.01
C ILE A 134 -20.18 -1.43 10.83
N ASP A 135 -21.36 -1.41 11.42
CA ASP A 135 -22.20 -0.22 11.53
C ASP A 135 -21.67 0.75 12.60
N LYS A 136 -22.31 1.90 12.76
CA LYS A 136 -21.95 2.92 13.77
C LYS A 136 -22.06 2.44 15.23
N TYR A 137 -22.72 1.33 15.48
CA TYR A 137 -22.84 0.72 16.82
C TYR A 137 -21.80 -0.36 17.06
N GLY A 138 -21.04 -0.76 16.01
CA GLY A 138 -20.04 -1.80 16.06
C GLY A 138 -20.57 -3.20 15.69
N ASN A 139 -21.80 -3.32 15.18
CA ASN A 139 -22.34 -4.59 14.73
C ASN A 139 -21.91 -4.91 13.31
N PRO A 140 -21.66 -6.19 12.95
CA PRO A 140 -21.40 -6.60 11.58
C PRO A 140 -22.52 -6.13 10.64
N SER A 141 -22.16 -5.59 9.48
CA SER A 141 -23.12 -5.17 8.46
C SER A 141 -22.76 -5.66 7.06
N THR A 142 -23.79 -5.94 6.27
CA THR A 142 -23.73 -6.23 4.83
C THR A 142 -24.30 -5.10 3.97
N ASN A 143 -24.80 -4.03 4.61
CA ASN A 143 -25.33 -2.87 3.91
C ASN A 143 -24.20 -1.85 3.66
N PRO A 144 -23.79 -1.59 2.41
CA PRO A 144 -22.69 -0.68 2.14
C PRO A 144 -22.94 0.77 2.59
N ALA A 145 -24.20 1.19 2.76
CA ALA A 145 -24.54 2.52 3.24
C ALA A 145 -24.09 2.76 4.69
N ASP A 146 -24.01 1.70 5.51
CA ASP A 146 -23.65 1.81 6.92
C ASP A 146 -22.20 2.30 7.10
N LEU A 147 -21.30 2.02 6.13
CA LEU A 147 -19.95 2.58 6.15
C LEU A 147 -19.97 4.12 6.16
N TYR A 148 -20.89 4.71 5.40
CA TYR A 148 -21.01 6.17 5.24
C TYR A 148 -21.93 6.82 6.28
N ASP A 149 -22.64 6.01 7.06
CA ASP A 149 -23.48 6.46 8.20
C ASP A 149 -22.75 6.24 9.56
N GLY A 150 -21.44 6.42 9.58
CA GLY A 150 -20.63 6.32 10.80
C GLY A 150 -20.12 4.91 11.12
N GLY A 151 -20.23 3.97 10.18
CA GLY A 151 -19.60 2.66 10.26
C GLY A 151 -18.13 2.69 9.90
N ALA A 152 -17.49 1.52 9.90
CA ALA A 152 -16.06 1.39 9.60
C ALA A 152 -15.74 0.08 8.87
N LEU A 153 -14.70 0.10 8.02
CA LEU A 153 -14.07 -1.12 7.52
C LEU A 153 -13.33 -1.85 8.66
N LEU A 154 -13.29 -3.17 8.58
CA LEU A 154 -12.47 -3.99 9.47
C LEU A 154 -11.04 -4.14 8.92
N PRO A 155 -10.02 -4.28 9.80
CA PRO A 155 -8.67 -4.63 9.39
C PRO A 155 -8.62 -6.00 8.70
N LEU A 156 -7.64 -6.22 7.84
CA LEU A 156 -7.39 -7.50 7.17
C LEU A 156 -7.30 -8.66 8.19
N GLY A 157 -8.12 -9.66 8.00
CA GLY A 157 -8.31 -10.78 8.93
C GLY A 157 -9.61 -10.68 9.75
N GLY A 158 -10.34 -9.54 9.66
CA GLY A 158 -11.64 -9.36 10.31
C GLY A 158 -11.63 -9.67 11.81
N ASP A 159 -12.69 -10.26 12.31
CA ASP A 159 -12.81 -10.57 13.73
C ASP A 159 -11.81 -11.64 14.22
N LEU A 160 -11.44 -12.58 13.36
CA LEU A 160 -10.57 -13.70 13.75
C LEU A 160 -9.08 -13.32 13.83
N ALA A 161 -8.57 -12.55 12.88
CA ALA A 161 -7.16 -12.27 12.74
C ALA A 161 -6.87 -10.80 12.42
N GLY A 162 -7.83 -9.91 12.59
CA GLY A 162 -7.75 -8.49 12.25
C GLY A 162 -6.65 -7.73 13.00
N HIS A 163 -6.19 -8.24 14.16
CA HIS A 163 -5.01 -7.70 14.84
C HIS A 163 -3.76 -7.68 13.95
N LYS A 164 -3.65 -8.61 12.97
CA LYS A 164 -2.53 -8.64 12.01
C LYS A 164 -2.65 -7.51 10.99
N GLY A 165 -3.84 -7.33 10.38
CA GLY A 165 -4.11 -6.22 9.48
C GLY A 165 -4.00 -4.87 10.16
N PHE A 166 -4.48 -4.77 11.41
CA PHE A 166 -4.30 -3.59 12.26
C PHE A 166 -2.83 -3.25 12.48
N GLY A 167 -2.01 -4.25 12.82
CA GLY A 167 -0.55 -4.06 12.98
C GLY A 167 0.11 -3.57 11.69
N LEU A 168 -0.26 -4.14 10.53
CA LEU A 168 0.23 -3.67 9.23
C LEU A 168 -0.22 -2.23 8.94
N GLY A 169 -1.48 -1.89 9.22
CA GLY A 169 -2.00 -0.54 9.06
C GLY A 169 -1.24 0.49 9.90
N LEU A 170 -0.89 0.15 11.16
CA LEU A 170 -0.06 1.01 12.01
C LEU A 170 1.34 1.24 11.41
N VAL A 171 1.98 0.21 10.87
CA VAL A 171 3.27 0.36 10.18
C VAL A 171 3.13 1.35 9.02
N VAL A 172 2.09 1.21 8.19
CA VAL A 172 1.85 2.14 7.07
C VAL A 172 1.66 3.57 7.58
N GLU A 173 0.85 3.79 8.62
CA GLU A 173 0.65 5.14 9.20
C GLU A 173 1.96 5.76 9.70
N VAL A 174 2.83 4.97 10.35
CA VAL A 174 4.15 5.47 10.79
C VAL A 174 5.02 5.85 9.61
N MET A 175 5.09 4.99 8.57
CA MET A 175 5.98 5.22 7.43
C MET A 175 5.49 6.36 6.53
N THR A 176 4.18 6.49 6.36
CA THR A 176 3.59 7.43 5.39
C THR A 176 3.02 8.69 6.07
N GLY A 177 2.44 8.58 7.24
CA GLY A 177 1.92 9.70 8.00
C GLY A 177 3.03 10.46 8.73
N ILE A 178 3.83 9.73 9.53
CA ILE A 178 4.83 10.35 10.41
C ILE A 178 6.16 10.57 9.68
N LEU A 179 6.79 9.50 9.18
CA LEU A 179 8.11 9.60 8.54
C LEU A 179 8.07 10.44 7.26
N ALA A 180 7.06 10.26 6.42
CA ALA A 180 6.88 11.07 5.21
C ALA A 180 6.34 12.47 5.47
N ASN A 181 6.05 12.85 6.71
CA ASN A 181 5.52 14.17 7.10
C ASN A 181 4.16 14.52 6.45
N ALA A 182 3.29 13.52 6.24
CA ALA A 182 2.00 13.70 5.55
C ALA A 182 0.86 13.82 6.55
N LYS A 183 0.81 13.58 7.72
CA LYS A 183 -0.27 13.36 8.68
C LYS A 183 -0.79 11.92 8.67
N CYS A 184 -1.11 11.43 9.84
CA CYS A 184 -1.82 10.17 10.00
C CYS A 184 -3.30 10.34 9.61
N ALA A 185 -3.96 9.24 9.25
CA ALA A 185 -5.34 9.26 8.76
C ALA A 185 -6.32 9.98 9.70
N TYR A 186 -6.16 9.85 11.02
CA TYR A 186 -7.04 10.50 12.03
C TYR A 186 -6.82 12.01 12.18
N GLU A 187 -5.75 12.57 11.65
CA GLU A 187 -5.43 14.00 11.84
C GLU A 187 -6.24 14.85 10.88
N ALA A 188 -6.94 15.84 11.42
CA ALA A 188 -7.75 16.78 10.64
C ALA A 188 -6.91 17.61 9.65
N GLY A 189 -7.48 17.96 8.53
CA GLY A 189 -6.88 18.85 7.53
C GLY A 189 -7.24 18.52 6.10
N LYS A 190 -6.45 19.03 5.16
CA LYS A 190 -6.64 18.77 3.74
C LYS A 190 -6.34 17.29 3.45
N GLU A 191 -7.28 16.63 2.79
CA GLU A 191 -7.16 15.24 2.41
C GLU A 191 -6.10 15.05 1.32
N GLY A 192 -5.24 14.05 1.53
CA GLY A 192 -4.18 13.72 0.61
C GLY A 192 -3.53 12.39 0.98
N ASN A 193 -2.54 11.99 0.22
CA ASN A 193 -1.74 10.82 0.52
C ASN A 193 -0.38 11.20 1.09
N GLY A 194 0.10 10.37 2.02
CA GLY A 194 1.51 10.23 2.36
C GLY A 194 2.04 8.97 1.70
N VAL A 195 3.23 9.02 1.13
CA VAL A 195 3.80 7.94 0.34
C VAL A 195 5.18 7.58 0.85
N PHE A 196 5.43 6.27 0.93
CA PHE A 196 6.74 5.69 1.20
C PHE A 196 7.08 4.72 0.08
N PHE A 197 8.23 4.92 -0.56
CA PHE A 197 8.82 4.01 -1.52
C PHE A 197 10.20 3.55 -1.05
N GLU A 198 10.46 2.25 -1.17
CA GLU A 198 11.77 1.67 -0.97
C GLU A 198 12.14 0.84 -2.19
N VAL A 199 13.39 0.95 -2.62
CA VAL A 199 13.94 0.19 -3.75
C VAL A 199 15.22 -0.50 -3.32
N ILE A 200 15.31 -1.80 -3.61
CA ILE A 200 16.47 -2.63 -3.30
C ILE A 200 17.10 -3.12 -4.60
N ASN A 201 18.37 -2.80 -4.83
CA ASN A 201 19.12 -3.25 -5.98
C ASN A 201 19.67 -4.66 -5.74
N ILE A 202 19.13 -5.63 -6.47
CA ILE A 202 19.41 -7.06 -6.28
C ILE A 202 20.87 -7.40 -6.58
N LYS A 203 21.49 -6.73 -7.56
CA LYS A 203 22.88 -7.03 -7.99
C LYS A 203 23.91 -6.92 -6.87
N ASP A 204 23.60 -6.13 -5.83
CA ASP A 204 24.50 -5.92 -4.69
C ASP A 204 24.35 -7.01 -3.59
N PHE A 205 23.41 -7.95 -3.81
CA PHE A 205 23.17 -9.12 -2.94
C PHE A 205 23.47 -10.43 -3.65
N MET A 206 23.10 -10.53 -4.96
CA MET A 206 23.32 -11.73 -5.76
C MET A 206 23.17 -11.41 -7.27
N PRO A 207 23.69 -12.30 -8.16
CA PRO A 207 23.49 -12.14 -9.60
C PRO A 207 22.00 -12.12 -9.96
N ILE A 208 21.60 -11.17 -10.80
CA ILE A 208 20.18 -10.96 -11.15
C ILE A 208 19.55 -12.18 -11.84
N GLU A 209 20.28 -12.87 -12.70
CA GLU A 209 19.77 -14.07 -13.38
C GLU A 209 19.53 -15.22 -12.39
N GLU A 210 20.40 -15.37 -11.38
CA GLU A 210 20.18 -16.34 -10.31
C GLU A 210 18.92 -16.01 -9.51
N PHE A 211 18.70 -14.71 -9.19
CA PHE A 211 17.50 -14.26 -8.49
C PHE A 211 16.24 -14.61 -9.31
N LYS A 212 16.21 -14.28 -10.60
CA LYS A 212 15.11 -14.56 -11.52
C LYS A 212 14.81 -16.06 -11.63
N ASP A 213 15.84 -16.89 -11.79
CA ASP A 213 15.70 -18.35 -11.85
C ASP A 213 15.09 -18.92 -10.55
N ARG A 214 15.49 -18.39 -9.39
CA ARG A 214 14.97 -18.80 -8.08
C ARG A 214 13.51 -18.36 -7.89
N ILE A 215 13.13 -17.15 -8.33
CA ILE A 215 11.72 -16.71 -8.34
C ILE A 215 10.88 -17.64 -9.23
N ASP A 216 11.34 -17.96 -10.41
CA ASP A 216 10.65 -18.88 -11.32
C ASP A 216 10.48 -20.27 -10.71
N ALA A 217 11.51 -20.79 -10.05
CA ALA A 217 11.46 -22.07 -9.35
C ALA A 217 10.42 -22.04 -8.20
N LEU A 218 10.41 -20.95 -7.42
CA LEU A 218 9.42 -20.74 -6.35
C LEU A 218 7.99 -20.74 -6.91
N ILE A 219 7.74 -19.96 -7.96
CA ILE A 219 6.42 -19.87 -8.59
C ILE A 219 5.97 -21.25 -9.11
N ARG A 220 6.83 -21.97 -9.84
CA ARG A 220 6.52 -23.33 -10.33
C ARG A 220 6.23 -24.30 -9.19
N ARG A 221 7.01 -24.25 -8.09
CA ARG A 221 6.81 -25.10 -6.93
C ARG A 221 5.46 -24.84 -6.26
N ILE A 222 5.07 -23.58 -6.10
CA ILE A 222 3.76 -23.20 -5.52
C ILE A 222 2.62 -23.66 -6.44
N LYS A 223 2.73 -23.41 -7.75
CA LYS A 223 1.72 -23.83 -8.73
C LYS A 223 1.56 -25.36 -8.81
N SER A 224 2.60 -26.13 -8.50
CA SER A 224 2.55 -27.60 -8.45
C SER A 224 1.94 -28.17 -7.18
N SER A 225 1.49 -27.33 -6.24
CA SER A 225 0.80 -27.79 -5.03
C SER A 225 -0.50 -28.50 -5.39
N LYS A 226 -0.79 -29.60 -4.68
CA LYS A 226 -2.08 -30.29 -4.81
C LYS A 226 -3.22 -29.34 -4.45
N LEU A 227 -4.25 -29.34 -5.27
CA LEU A 227 -5.47 -28.57 -4.97
C LEU A 227 -6.17 -29.16 -3.75
N ARG A 228 -6.85 -28.27 -3.01
CA ARG A 228 -7.59 -28.61 -1.79
C ARG A 228 -8.99 -29.11 -2.13
#